data_d6f7d985110f4681fd271517a2357195
#
_entry.id   d6f7d985110f4681fd271517a2357195
#
_cell.length_a   1.000
_cell.length_b   1.000
_cell.length_c   1.000
_cell.angle_alpha   90.00
_cell.angle_beta   90.00
_cell.angle_gamma   90.00
#
_symmetry.space_group_name_H-M   'P 1'
#
loop_
_entity.id
_entity.type
_entity.pdbx_description
1 polymer ?
#
loop_
_entity_poly.entity_id
_entity_poly.type
_entity_poly.pdbx_seq_one_letter_code
_entity_poly.pdbx_strand_id
1 'polypeptide(L)'
;MKMPALKLALLSATIASGVLAPHAFAKPVTEAEKAQILKLVDADAANIKDAAMKIWGFAEVGYQETKSTAVLQDQLKAAGFQVKAGVAGEPTAFVASYKNGAGPVIAILAEFDALPGLAQTADPVKTGIPGQIAGHGCGHNLFGAASVGAAVALKEWMVKNNIKGELRVYGTPAEEGGSGKVYFVRDGLFNDVDATLHWHPANSNSAVQGVSMANISGKFRFHGVSAHAAGAPEKGRSALDGVEVMDVATNFLREHTPDKTRIHYVITAGGTAPNVVPNFAEVYYYVRHPDPAVVKDVWSRVEKAAEGAALATGTTVDKEITGGVYALLPNDTLGRVMDANLRKVGGITWTPEEVAFAKKIQTSLVNPPSIDTVKTVEPYKVELEGGGGSTDVSDISWVTPTVGLGTATFVPGSAGHSWQNVAAAGSSIGVKGAVNAAKTLALTGADLFANPDIVKKAKAELNERRGPNFTYKAMLGDRPPALDYRKPAVAAH
;
A
#
# COMPACT_ATOMS: atom_id res chain seq x y z
N MET A 1 4.57 84.87 -33.14
CA MET A 1 4.19 83.46 -32.89
C MET A 1 5.36 82.78 -32.14
N LYS A 2 5.17 82.53 -30.84
CA LYS A 2 6.21 81.91 -29.97
C LYS A 2 5.94 80.43 -29.85
N MET A 3 6.93 79.59 -30.18
CA MET A 3 6.89 78.17 -29.95
C MET A 3 7.26 77.84 -28.48
N PRO A 4 6.59 76.94 -27.81
CA PRO A 4 6.99 76.50 -26.45
C PRO A 4 8.07 75.40 -26.47
N ALA A 5 8.98 75.54 -25.55
CA ALA A 5 10.11 74.62 -25.35
C ALA A 5 9.66 73.26 -24.77
N LEU A 6 10.16 72.13 -25.35
CA LEU A 6 9.94 70.80 -24.92
C LEU A 6 10.94 70.43 -23.77
N LYS A 7 10.45 70.17 -22.57
CA LYS A 7 11.27 69.72 -21.45
C LYS A 7 11.47 68.17 -21.57
N LEU A 8 12.71 67.76 -21.77
CA LEU A 8 13.18 66.37 -21.76
C LEU A 8 13.28 65.89 -20.32
N ALA A 9 12.42 64.95 -19.91
CA ALA A 9 12.56 64.30 -18.59
C ALA A 9 13.44 63.06 -18.76
N LEU A 10 14.62 63.05 -18.10
CA LEU A 10 15.46 61.85 -17.97
C LEU A 10 14.80 60.90 -16.98
N LEU A 11 14.39 59.72 -17.48
CA LEU A 11 13.95 58.60 -16.67
C LEU A 11 15.20 57.79 -16.29
N SER A 12 15.62 57.86 -15.03
CA SER A 12 16.68 57.01 -14.49
C SER A 12 16.14 55.59 -14.23
N ALA A 13 16.47 54.64 -15.10
CA ALA A 13 16.20 53.24 -14.88
C ALA A 13 17.18 52.62 -13.89
N THR A 14 16.76 52.38 -12.67
CA THR A 14 17.50 51.60 -11.69
C THR A 14 17.43 50.13 -12.09
N ILE A 15 18.50 49.59 -12.63
CA ILE A 15 18.67 48.13 -12.85
C ILE A 15 18.86 47.49 -11.47
N ALA A 16 17.80 46.87 -10.96
CA ALA A 16 17.90 45.95 -9.80
C ALA A 16 18.67 44.70 -10.23
N SER A 17 19.92 44.63 -9.91
CA SER A 17 20.74 43.42 -10.03
C SER A 17 20.18 42.34 -9.08
N GLY A 18 19.26 41.51 -9.58
CA GLY A 18 18.86 40.30 -8.89
C GLY A 18 20.07 39.39 -8.74
N VAL A 19 20.60 39.30 -7.51
CA VAL A 19 21.59 38.29 -7.14
C VAL A 19 20.88 36.92 -7.30
N LEU A 20 21.12 36.25 -8.43
CA LEU A 20 20.81 34.83 -8.59
C LEU A 20 21.66 34.09 -7.54
N ALA A 21 20.99 33.62 -6.48
CA ALA A 21 21.62 32.70 -5.55
C ALA A 21 22.20 31.52 -6.37
N PRO A 22 23.47 31.14 -6.13
CA PRO A 22 24.05 30.02 -6.86
C PRO A 22 23.21 28.77 -6.58
N HIS A 23 22.68 28.15 -7.62
CA HIS A 23 22.13 26.82 -7.55
C HIS A 23 23.28 25.95 -7.05
N ALA A 24 23.20 25.49 -5.80
CA ALA A 24 24.15 24.51 -5.29
C ALA A 24 24.02 23.28 -6.21
N PHE A 25 25.08 23.00 -6.96
CA PHE A 25 25.14 21.81 -7.80
C PHE A 25 24.86 20.60 -6.90
N ALA A 26 23.89 19.77 -7.30
CA ALA A 26 23.57 18.51 -6.65
C ALA A 26 24.87 17.72 -6.48
N LYS A 27 25.29 17.48 -5.24
CA LYS A 27 26.48 16.69 -4.94
C LYS A 27 26.03 15.26 -4.66
N PRO A 28 26.40 14.29 -5.50
CA PRO A 28 26.04 12.88 -5.25
C PRO A 28 26.48 12.45 -3.84
N VAL A 29 25.67 11.58 -3.21
CA VAL A 29 26.04 10.95 -1.93
C VAL A 29 27.34 10.17 -2.13
N THR A 30 28.36 10.51 -1.38
CA THR A 30 29.67 9.87 -1.47
C THR A 30 29.65 8.45 -0.92
N GLU A 31 30.61 7.62 -1.31
CA GLU A 31 30.75 6.26 -0.77
C GLU A 31 30.95 6.25 0.76
N ALA A 32 31.64 7.25 1.30
CA ALA A 32 31.82 7.41 2.75
C ALA A 32 30.48 7.72 3.45
N GLU A 33 29.65 8.57 2.87
CA GLU A 33 28.31 8.87 3.38
C GLU A 33 27.38 7.66 3.27
N LYS A 34 27.43 6.91 2.15
CA LYS A 34 26.69 5.65 2.01
C LYS A 34 27.10 4.64 3.07
N ALA A 35 28.39 4.47 3.30
CA ALA A 35 28.90 3.60 4.38
C ALA A 35 28.46 4.08 5.78
N GLN A 36 28.38 5.40 6.00
CA GLN A 36 27.84 5.97 7.23
C GLN A 36 26.36 5.62 7.42
N ILE A 37 25.51 5.78 6.39
CA ILE A 37 24.08 5.45 6.44
C ILE A 37 23.89 3.98 6.79
N LEU A 38 24.63 3.08 6.14
CA LEU A 38 24.57 1.65 6.43
C LEU A 38 24.89 1.34 7.90
N LYS A 39 25.93 1.99 8.47
CA LYS A 39 26.28 1.84 9.89
C LYS A 39 25.19 2.39 10.83
N LEU A 40 24.50 3.47 10.45
CA LEU A 40 23.38 3.99 11.25
C LEU A 40 22.22 2.99 11.29
N VAL A 41 21.87 2.38 10.16
CA VAL A 41 20.85 1.31 10.14
C VAL A 41 21.29 0.09 10.94
N ASP A 42 22.56 -0.33 10.83
CA ASP A 42 23.08 -1.46 11.62
C ASP A 42 23.03 -1.17 13.13
N ALA A 43 23.31 0.06 13.55
CA ALA A 43 23.20 0.48 14.95
C ALA A 43 21.75 0.47 15.46
N ASP A 44 20.78 0.73 14.58
CA ASP A 44 19.35 0.74 14.92
C ASP A 44 18.68 -0.65 14.72
N ALA A 45 19.40 -1.67 14.26
CA ALA A 45 18.83 -2.99 13.95
C ALA A 45 18.14 -3.66 15.16
N ALA A 46 18.57 -3.37 16.38
CA ALA A 46 17.92 -3.86 17.60
C ALA A 46 16.54 -3.24 17.81
N ASN A 47 16.37 -1.94 17.52
CA ASN A 47 15.09 -1.24 17.60
C ASN A 47 14.14 -1.70 16.49
N ILE A 48 14.63 -1.91 15.27
CA ILE A 48 13.87 -2.50 14.16
C ILE A 48 13.32 -3.87 14.58
N LYS A 49 14.18 -4.73 15.14
CA LYS A 49 13.77 -6.05 15.63
C LYS A 49 12.73 -5.94 16.74
N ASP A 50 12.94 -5.09 17.73
CA ASP A 50 12.03 -4.92 18.87
C ASP A 50 10.63 -4.48 18.40
N ALA A 51 10.56 -3.46 17.54
CA ALA A 51 9.30 -3.02 16.96
C ALA A 51 8.62 -4.12 16.16
N ALA A 52 9.36 -4.78 15.26
CA ALA A 52 8.83 -5.85 14.41
C ALA A 52 8.25 -7.00 15.25
N MET A 53 8.93 -7.43 16.32
CA MET A 53 8.47 -8.52 17.17
C MET A 53 7.30 -8.13 18.07
N LYS A 54 7.24 -6.90 18.57
CA LYS A 54 6.08 -6.39 19.31
C LYS A 54 4.84 -6.37 18.42
N ILE A 55 4.93 -5.79 17.22
CA ILE A 55 3.83 -5.72 16.26
C ILE A 55 3.40 -7.13 15.82
N TRP A 56 4.36 -8.03 15.56
CA TRP A 56 4.07 -9.43 15.26
C TRP A 56 3.25 -10.11 16.37
N GLY A 57 3.63 -9.85 17.64
CA GLY A 57 2.93 -10.42 18.79
C GLY A 57 1.54 -9.82 19.04
N PHE A 58 1.32 -8.55 18.68
CA PHE A 58 0.00 -7.92 18.80
C PHE A 58 -0.97 -8.42 17.73
N ALA A 59 -0.51 -8.64 16.52
CA ALA A 59 -1.28 -9.14 15.39
C ALA A 59 -2.64 -8.44 15.23
N GLU A 60 -2.65 -7.10 15.34
CA GLU A 60 -3.85 -6.27 15.26
C GLU A 60 -4.29 -6.11 13.81
N VAL A 61 -5.59 -6.29 13.55
CA VAL A 61 -6.17 -6.16 12.21
C VAL A 61 -6.48 -4.70 11.86
N GLY A 62 -6.67 -4.45 10.57
CA GLY A 62 -6.88 -3.10 10.03
C GLY A 62 -7.87 -2.25 10.79
N TYR A 63 -7.49 -0.98 11.02
CA TYR A 63 -8.12 0.04 11.86
C TYR A 63 -8.21 -0.28 13.36
N GLN A 64 -7.66 -1.42 13.81
CA GLN A 64 -7.59 -1.81 15.21
C GLN A 64 -6.14 -1.81 15.75
N GLU A 65 -5.16 -1.34 14.97
CA GLU A 65 -3.72 -1.44 15.20
C GLU A 65 -3.22 -0.43 16.26
N THR A 66 -3.92 -0.32 17.39
CA THR A 66 -3.67 0.72 18.39
C THR A 66 -2.32 0.59 19.10
N LYS A 67 -1.88 -0.64 19.38
CA LYS A 67 -0.58 -0.91 20.00
C LYS A 67 0.55 -0.84 18.97
N SER A 68 0.29 -1.38 17.78
CA SER A 68 1.25 -1.40 16.67
C SER A 68 1.62 0.02 16.24
N THR A 69 0.62 0.88 16.02
CA THR A 69 0.87 2.29 15.69
C THR A 69 1.61 3.04 16.79
N ALA A 70 1.30 2.77 18.07
CA ALA A 70 1.97 3.40 19.20
C ALA A 70 3.46 3.07 19.24
N VAL A 71 3.86 1.81 19.02
CA VAL A 71 5.28 1.41 18.94
C VAL A 71 6.04 2.23 17.90
N LEU A 72 5.49 2.35 16.68
CA LEU A 72 6.14 3.10 15.60
C LEU A 72 6.20 4.60 15.88
N GLN A 73 5.10 5.18 16.39
CA GLN A 73 5.04 6.59 16.75
C GLN A 73 6.04 6.94 17.86
N ASP A 74 6.18 6.08 18.87
CA ASP A 74 7.07 6.34 20.01
C ASP A 74 8.54 6.27 19.60
N GLN A 75 8.93 5.33 18.72
CA GLN A 75 10.28 5.32 18.14
C GLN A 75 10.57 6.60 17.35
N LEU A 76 9.62 7.07 16.52
CA LEU A 76 9.77 8.31 15.74
C LEU A 76 9.84 9.55 16.64
N LYS A 77 9.01 9.63 17.68
CA LYS A 77 9.09 10.73 18.68
C LYS A 77 10.45 10.73 19.40
N ALA A 78 10.90 9.55 19.85
CA ALA A 78 12.22 9.41 20.49
C ALA A 78 13.37 9.82 19.55
N ALA A 79 13.23 9.57 18.26
CA ALA A 79 14.16 10.03 17.23
C ALA A 79 14.00 11.53 16.87
N GLY A 80 13.05 12.26 17.47
CA GLY A 80 12.85 13.71 17.28
C GLY A 80 12.00 14.10 16.08
N PHE A 81 11.16 13.20 15.57
CA PHE A 81 10.12 13.54 14.60
C PHE A 81 8.91 14.18 15.30
N GLN A 82 8.25 15.10 14.60
CA GLN A 82 6.95 15.61 15.00
C GLN A 82 5.86 14.68 14.47
N VAL A 83 5.05 14.09 15.37
CA VAL A 83 4.04 13.10 15.01
C VAL A 83 2.64 13.69 15.10
N LYS A 84 1.87 13.63 14.02
CA LYS A 84 0.43 13.93 13.95
C LYS A 84 -0.32 12.62 13.74
N ALA A 85 -1.04 12.16 14.77
CA ALA A 85 -1.86 10.95 14.73
C ALA A 85 -3.31 11.24 14.35
N GLY A 86 -4.06 10.20 13.98
CA GLY A 86 -5.49 10.28 13.65
C GLY A 86 -5.78 11.06 12.37
N VAL A 87 -4.90 10.97 11.36
CA VAL A 87 -5.08 11.64 10.06
C VAL A 87 -6.04 10.87 9.15
N ALA A 88 -6.56 11.52 8.13
CA ALA A 88 -7.46 10.93 7.11
C ALA A 88 -8.73 10.25 7.68
N GLY A 89 -9.16 10.61 8.90
CA GLY A 89 -10.28 9.96 9.57
C GLY A 89 -9.98 8.55 10.11
N GLU A 90 -8.72 8.15 10.14
CA GLU A 90 -8.26 6.83 10.58
C GLU A 90 -7.55 6.94 11.93
N PRO A 91 -8.11 6.38 13.04
CA PRO A 91 -7.56 6.58 14.38
C PRO A 91 -6.13 6.06 14.57
N THR A 92 -5.74 5.01 13.84
CA THR A 92 -4.42 4.38 13.93
C THR A 92 -3.40 4.92 12.93
N ALA A 93 -3.82 5.81 12.03
CA ALA A 93 -2.97 6.47 11.05
C ALA A 93 -2.14 7.61 11.67
N PHE A 94 -0.96 7.87 11.12
CA PHE A 94 -0.15 9.02 11.51
C PHE A 94 0.73 9.55 10.37
N VAL A 95 1.16 10.81 10.51
CA VAL A 95 2.25 11.40 9.73
C VAL A 95 3.30 11.90 10.72
N ALA A 96 4.53 11.40 10.59
CA ALA A 96 5.67 11.87 11.35
C ALA A 96 6.60 12.64 10.42
N SER A 97 7.04 13.84 10.81
CA SER A 97 7.85 14.72 9.97
C SER A 97 9.11 15.21 10.69
N TYR A 98 10.20 15.29 9.93
CA TYR A 98 11.42 15.98 10.29
C TYR A 98 11.81 16.95 9.18
N LYS A 99 11.92 18.24 9.50
CA LYS A 99 12.23 19.31 8.54
C LYS A 99 13.53 20.00 8.88
N ASN A 100 14.44 20.09 7.90
CA ASN A 100 15.70 20.83 8.00
C ASN A 100 15.81 21.89 6.88
N GLY A 101 14.97 22.93 6.95
CA GLY A 101 14.96 24.02 5.96
C GLY A 101 14.20 23.68 4.68
N ALA A 102 14.38 24.51 3.64
CA ALA A 102 13.74 24.32 2.34
C ALA A 102 14.48 23.25 1.52
N GLY A 103 13.74 22.40 0.83
CA GLY A 103 14.26 21.32 0.01
C GLY A 103 13.16 20.31 -0.33
N PRO A 104 13.48 19.17 -0.94
CA PRO A 104 12.48 18.19 -1.31
C PRO A 104 11.77 17.57 -0.09
N VAL A 105 10.51 17.16 -0.29
CA VAL A 105 9.72 16.40 0.67
C VAL A 105 9.71 14.93 0.24
N ILE A 106 10.39 14.08 1.00
CA ILE A 106 10.49 12.65 0.71
C ILE A 106 9.68 11.87 1.74
N ALA A 107 8.78 11.02 1.27
CA ALA A 107 7.94 10.17 2.09
C ALA A 107 8.46 8.74 2.16
N ILE A 108 8.30 8.09 3.31
CA ILE A 108 8.47 6.64 3.50
C ILE A 108 7.14 6.10 4.05
N LEU A 109 6.58 5.06 3.43
CA LEU A 109 5.37 4.40 3.91
C LEU A 109 5.69 3.36 4.97
N ALA A 110 4.77 3.16 5.91
CA ALA A 110 4.86 2.16 6.97
C ALA A 110 3.50 1.49 7.18
N GLU A 111 3.38 0.21 6.83
CA GLU A 111 2.22 -0.63 7.07
C GLU A 111 2.43 -1.47 8.33
N PHE A 112 1.34 -1.85 9.04
CA PHE A 112 1.45 -2.56 10.31
C PHE A 112 0.21 -3.39 10.69
N ASP A 113 -0.74 -3.59 9.78
CA ASP A 113 -1.94 -4.40 9.99
C ASP A 113 -1.70 -5.89 9.75
N ALA A 114 -2.44 -6.74 10.48
CA ALA A 114 -2.40 -8.19 10.38
C ALA A 114 -3.62 -8.75 9.66
N LEU A 115 -3.49 -9.98 9.16
CA LEU A 115 -4.54 -10.73 8.48
C LEU A 115 -5.32 -11.61 9.44
N PRO A 116 -6.67 -11.60 9.42
CA PRO A 116 -7.48 -12.51 10.21
C PRO A 116 -7.28 -13.98 9.75
N GLY A 117 -7.51 -14.92 10.65
CA GLY A 117 -7.45 -16.35 10.36
C GLY A 117 -6.03 -16.95 10.26
N LEU A 118 -4.99 -16.16 10.51
CA LEU A 118 -3.59 -16.55 10.34
C LEU A 118 -2.80 -16.62 11.66
N ALA A 119 -3.43 -16.91 12.79
CA ALA A 119 -2.73 -17.11 14.05
C ALA A 119 -1.72 -18.25 13.92
N GLN A 120 -0.43 -17.98 14.17
CA GLN A 120 0.66 -18.92 13.97
C GLN A 120 1.85 -18.56 14.86
N THR A 121 2.51 -19.56 15.42
CA THR A 121 3.79 -19.36 16.14
C THR A 121 4.94 -19.07 15.16
N ALA A 122 6.08 -18.62 15.68
CA ALA A 122 7.29 -18.43 14.87
C ALA A 122 8.03 -19.75 14.57
N ASP A 123 7.41 -20.90 14.80
CA ASP A 123 8.00 -22.21 14.54
C ASP A 123 7.84 -22.63 13.06
N PRO A 124 8.77 -23.40 12.50
CA PRO A 124 8.72 -23.84 11.10
C PRO A 124 7.75 -25.01 10.86
N VAL A 125 6.69 -25.09 11.67
CA VAL A 125 5.58 -26.02 11.56
C VAL A 125 4.27 -25.29 11.82
N LYS A 126 3.19 -25.74 11.19
CA LYS A 126 1.87 -25.12 11.38
C LYS A 126 1.38 -25.33 12.81
N THR A 127 1.37 -24.26 13.58
CA THR A 127 0.98 -24.27 15.00
C THR A 127 0.25 -22.98 15.34
N GLY A 128 -1.06 -23.08 15.62
CA GLY A 128 -1.87 -21.93 16.00
C GLY A 128 -1.52 -21.42 17.41
N ILE A 129 -1.77 -20.14 17.67
CA ILE A 129 -1.65 -19.54 19.00
C ILE A 129 -3.05 -19.49 19.63
N PRO A 130 -3.30 -20.17 20.75
CA PRO A 130 -4.61 -20.14 21.40
C PRO A 130 -5.07 -18.73 21.74
N GLY A 131 -6.30 -18.40 21.37
CA GLY A 131 -6.89 -17.06 21.62
C GLY A 131 -6.49 -15.95 20.65
N GLN A 132 -5.47 -16.17 19.80
CA GLN A 132 -5.13 -15.24 18.74
C GLN A 132 -5.92 -15.56 17.48
N ILE A 133 -6.45 -14.53 16.79
CA ILE A 133 -7.30 -14.72 15.61
C ILE A 133 -6.65 -14.21 14.31
N ALA A 134 -5.50 -13.54 14.40
CA ALA A 134 -4.83 -12.93 13.26
C ALA A 134 -3.31 -13.18 13.29
N GLY A 135 -2.63 -12.90 12.19
CA GLY A 135 -1.17 -13.01 12.09
C GLY A 135 -0.62 -12.25 10.89
N HIS A 136 0.67 -11.89 10.94
CA HIS A 136 1.34 -11.11 9.90
C HIS A 136 1.78 -11.97 8.71
N GLY A 137 0.80 -12.54 7.97
CA GLY A 137 1.05 -13.34 6.78
C GLY A 137 1.54 -12.56 5.56
N CYS A 138 1.38 -11.23 5.58
CA CYS A 138 1.94 -10.28 4.61
C CYS A 138 3.24 -9.63 5.13
N GLY A 139 3.54 -9.78 6.44
CA GLY A 139 4.76 -9.27 7.06
C GLY A 139 4.76 -7.77 7.35
N HIS A 140 3.60 -7.14 7.49
CA HIS A 140 3.50 -5.70 7.78
C HIS A 140 4.14 -5.31 9.12
N ASN A 141 4.29 -6.25 10.07
CA ASN A 141 5.12 -6.03 11.27
C ASN A 141 6.57 -5.67 10.94
N LEU A 142 7.12 -6.29 9.90
CA LEU A 142 8.47 -6.00 9.38
C LEU A 142 8.47 -4.71 8.56
N PHE A 143 7.41 -4.50 7.75
CA PHE A 143 7.27 -3.33 6.88
C PHE A 143 7.35 -2.04 7.72
N GLY A 144 6.47 -1.88 8.70
CA GLY A 144 6.45 -0.69 9.54
C GLY A 144 7.77 -0.45 10.30
N ALA A 145 8.31 -1.51 10.91
CA ALA A 145 9.54 -1.44 11.69
C ALA A 145 10.76 -1.02 10.84
N ALA A 146 10.94 -1.62 9.65
CA ALA A 146 12.06 -1.28 8.77
C ALA A 146 11.94 0.13 8.20
N SER A 147 10.72 0.56 7.85
CA SER A 147 10.46 1.92 7.36
C SER A 147 10.80 2.98 8.41
N VAL A 148 10.45 2.74 9.68
CA VAL A 148 10.83 3.62 10.78
C VAL A 148 12.34 3.63 10.99
N GLY A 149 12.99 2.46 11.02
CA GLY A 149 14.45 2.37 11.16
C GLY A 149 15.20 3.07 10.00
N ALA A 150 14.71 2.94 8.77
CA ALA A 150 15.24 3.66 7.62
C ALA A 150 15.13 5.18 7.80
N ALA A 151 13.97 5.66 8.26
CA ALA A 151 13.72 7.08 8.48
C ALA A 151 14.60 7.65 9.62
N VAL A 152 14.78 6.91 10.71
CA VAL A 152 15.66 7.31 11.83
C VAL A 152 17.10 7.47 11.34
N ALA A 153 17.64 6.47 10.64
CA ALA A 153 18.99 6.51 10.10
C ALA A 153 19.18 7.65 9.07
N LEU A 154 18.20 7.83 8.18
CA LEU A 154 18.21 8.89 7.18
C LEU A 154 18.17 10.28 7.82
N LYS A 155 17.33 10.48 8.84
CA LYS A 155 17.26 11.72 9.61
C LYS A 155 18.59 12.03 10.32
N GLU A 156 19.24 11.05 10.93
CA GLU A 156 20.54 11.25 11.57
C GLU A 156 21.61 11.67 10.55
N TRP A 157 21.62 11.04 9.36
CA TRP A 157 22.49 11.46 8.27
C TRP A 157 22.18 12.89 7.80
N MET A 158 20.88 13.27 7.68
CA MET A 158 20.48 14.64 7.34
C MET A 158 20.98 15.66 8.35
N VAL A 159 20.88 15.38 9.65
CA VAL A 159 21.38 16.26 10.73
C VAL A 159 22.89 16.43 10.62
N LYS A 160 23.62 15.31 10.54
CA LYS A 160 25.07 15.30 10.55
C LYS A 160 25.68 16.01 9.33
N ASN A 161 25.04 15.91 8.18
CA ASN A 161 25.55 16.49 6.94
C ASN A 161 24.80 17.79 6.55
N ASN A 162 23.94 18.34 7.43
CA ASN A 162 23.15 19.54 7.22
C ASN A 162 22.34 19.51 5.90
N ILE A 163 21.80 18.34 5.56
CA ILE A 163 20.99 18.12 4.36
C ILE A 163 19.64 18.83 4.52
N LYS A 164 19.25 19.59 3.51
CA LYS A 164 18.00 20.36 3.50
C LYS A 164 16.86 19.57 2.91
N GLY A 165 15.64 19.79 3.43
CA GLY A 165 14.42 19.16 3.00
C GLY A 165 13.58 18.67 4.16
N GLU A 166 12.54 17.92 3.85
CA GLU A 166 11.59 17.34 4.81
C GLU A 166 11.47 15.84 4.59
N LEU A 167 11.73 15.05 5.62
CA LEU A 167 11.48 13.60 5.64
C LEU A 167 10.20 13.34 6.38
N ARG A 168 9.27 12.60 5.73
CA ARG A 168 8.02 12.17 6.34
C ARG A 168 7.91 10.66 6.39
N VAL A 169 7.37 10.13 7.49
CA VAL A 169 6.92 8.74 7.60
C VAL A 169 5.40 8.74 7.71
N TYR A 170 4.77 8.02 6.82
CA TYR A 170 3.33 7.84 6.81
C TYR A 170 3.00 6.46 7.37
N GLY A 171 2.47 6.42 8.58
CA GLY A 171 1.91 5.20 9.18
C GLY A 171 0.54 4.94 8.61
N THR A 172 0.45 3.95 7.74
CA THR A 172 -0.73 3.68 6.91
C THR A 172 -1.38 2.37 7.33
N PRO A 173 -2.46 2.42 8.13
CA PRO A 173 -3.19 1.24 8.59
C PRO A 173 -4.02 0.60 7.48
N ALA A 174 -4.52 -0.60 7.77
CA ALA A 174 -5.61 -1.26 7.04
C ALA A 174 -5.37 -1.44 5.52
N GLU A 175 -4.14 -1.78 5.12
CA GLU A 175 -3.85 -2.15 3.73
C GLU A 175 -4.69 -3.36 3.31
N GLU A 176 -4.84 -4.35 4.21
CA GLU A 176 -5.54 -5.62 4.00
C GLU A 176 -7.08 -5.44 3.91
N GLY A 177 -7.50 -4.79 2.86
CA GLY A 177 -8.90 -4.58 2.48
C GLY A 177 -9.60 -3.35 3.06
N GLY A 178 -8.91 -2.54 3.89
CA GLY A 178 -9.45 -1.26 4.37
C GLY A 178 -9.20 -0.10 3.42
N SER A 179 -8.24 -0.23 2.50
CA SER A 179 -7.83 0.80 1.54
C SER A 179 -7.39 2.11 2.23
N GLY A 180 -6.66 2.01 3.35
CA GLY A 180 -6.31 3.16 4.20
C GLY A 180 -5.62 4.28 3.44
N LYS A 181 -4.63 3.98 2.59
CA LYS A 181 -3.88 4.99 1.83
C LYS A 181 -4.73 5.79 0.85
N VAL A 182 -5.86 5.26 0.40
CA VAL A 182 -6.81 5.99 -0.48
C VAL A 182 -7.35 7.23 0.23
N TYR A 183 -7.63 7.13 1.54
CA TYR A 183 -8.11 8.26 2.34
C TYR A 183 -7.03 9.32 2.53
N PHE A 184 -5.75 8.91 2.72
CA PHE A 184 -4.63 9.85 2.77
C PHE A 184 -4.51 10.67 1.48
N VAL A 185 -4.61 10.02 0.31
CA VAL A 185 -4.54 10.70 -0.99
C VAL A 185 -5.74 11.60 -1.19
N ARG A 186 -6.94 11.13 -0.88
CA ARG A 186 -8.18 11.91 -0.97
C ARG A 186 -8.14 13.18 -0.12
N ASP A 187 -7.58 13.08 1.08
CA ASP A 187 -7.44 14.21 2.01
C ASP A 187 -6.23 15.11 1.68
N GLY A 188 -5.51 14.84 0.57
CA GLY A 188 -4.45 15.68 0.06
C GLY A 188 -3.13 15.60 0.83
N LEU A 189 -2.92 14.58 1.66
CA LEU A 189 -1.71 14.43 2.49
C LEU A 189 -0.42 14.18 1.67
N PHE A 190 -0.55 13.90 0.38
CA PHE A 190 0.56 13.72 -0.56
C PHE A 190 0.73 14.87 -1.56
N ASN A 191 -0.07 15.95 -1.49
CA ASN A 191 -0.08 17.01 -2.50
C ASN A 191 1.26 17.76 -2.62
N ASP A 192 2.02 17.86 -1.54
CA ASP A 192 3.32 18.53 -1.47
C ASP A 192 4.51 17.56 -1.37
N VAL A 193 4.26 16.25 -1.49
CA VAL A 193 5.30 15.22 -1.48
C VAL A 193 5.97 15.13 -2.85
N ASP A 194 7.30 15.10 -2.85
CA ASP A 194 8.11 15.09 -4.07
C ASP A 194 8.41 13.67 -4.59
N ALA A 195 8.59 12.72 -3.67
CA ALA A 195 8.73 11.30 -3.97
C ALA A 195 8.36 10.44 -2.76
N THR A 196 7.84 9.25 -3.03
CA THR A 196 7.43 8.28 -2.01
C THR A 196 8.22 6.97 -2.18
N LEU A 197 8.78 6.51 -1.07
CA LEU A 197 9.49 5.25 -0.95
C LEU A 197 8.65 4.25 -0.15
N HIS A 198 8.62 3.02 -0.62
CA HIS A 198 8.06 1.90 0.15
C HIS A 198 8.86 0.63 -0.08
N TRP A 199 8.55 -0.40 0.66
CA TRP A 199 9.07 -1.73 0.43
C TRP A 199 8.00 -2.76 0.77
N HIS A 200 8.21 -4.01 0.44
CA HIS A 200 7.29 -5.06 0.85
C HIS A 200 8.06 -6.32 1.24
N PRO A 201 7.68 -7.01 2.33
CA PRO A 201 8.18 -8.34 2.63
C PRO A 201 7.98 -9.31 1.46
N ALA A 202 9.03 -10.04 1.09
CA ALA A 202 9.03 -10.92 -0.07
C ALA A 202 9.84 -12.20 0.20
N ASN A 203 9.89 -13.10 -0.77
CA ASN A 203 10.73 -14.30 -0.72
C ASN A 203 11.98 -14.20 -1.61
N SER A 204 12.24 -13.02 -2.18
CA SER A 204 13.44 -12.67 -2.95
C SER A 204 13.81 -11.19 -2.74
N ASN A 205 14.98 -10.77 -3.22
CA ASN A 205 15.39 -9.36 -3.20
C ASN A 205 15.25 -8.77 -4.60
N SER A 206 14.38 -7.79 -4.77
CA SER A 206 14.03 -7.24 -6.07
C SER A 206 13.61 -5.78 -5.99
N ALA A 207 14.05 -4.96 -6.94
CA ALA A 207 13.55 -3.61 -7.17
C ALA A 207 12.76 -3.51 -8.49
N VAL A 208 12.24 -4.62 -8.99
CA VAL A 208 11.36 -4.65 -10.16
C VAL A 208 10.16 -3.73 -9.93
N GLN A 209 9.89 -2.86 -10.90
CA GLN A 209 8.72 -2.00 -10.86
C GLN A 209 7.62 -2.61 -11.74
N GLY A 210 6.44 -2.80 -11.20
CA GLY A 210 5.36 -3.46 -11.93
C GLY A 210 4.01 -2.80 -11.71
N VAL A 211 3.09 -3.04 -12.64
CA VAL A 211 1.69 -2.63 -12.53
C VAL A 211 0.95 -3.68 -11.70
N SER A 212 0.26 -3.26 -10.64
CA SER A 212 -0.67 -4.10 -9.88
C SER A 212 -2.06 -4.12 -10.53
N MET A 213 -3.02 -4.83 -9.93
CA MET A 213 -4.41 -4.81 -10.38
C MET A 213 -5.17 -3.67 -9.69
N ALA A 214 -5.79 -2.78 -10.46
CA ALA A 214 -6.84 -1.93 -9.94
C ALA A 214 -8.04 -2.78 -9.50
N ASN A 215 -8.76 -2.34 -8.48
CA ASN A 215 -9.88 -3.07 -7.92
C ASN A 215 -10.99 -2.14 -7.45
N ILE A 216 -12.24 -2.51 -7.71
CA ILE A 216 -13.41 -2.02 -6.98
C ILE A 216 -14.11 -3.23 -6.37
N SER A 217 -14.49 -3.09 -5.11
CA SER A 217 -15.26 -4.10 -4.39
C SER A 217 -16.50 -3.49 -3.73
N GLY A 218 -17.58 -4.26 -3.66
CA GLY A 218 -18.80 -3.78 -3.05
C GLY A 218 -19.83 -4.87 -2.88
N LYS A 219 -20.78 -4.59 -2.00
CA LYS A 219 -21.92 -5.44 -1.68
C LYS A 219 -23.17 -4.91 -2.35
N PHE A 220 -23.95 -5.82 -2.89
CA PHE A 220 -25.30 -5.54 -3.38
C PHE A 220 -26.29 -6.27 -2.49
N ARG A 221 -27.24 -5.54 -1.91
CA ARG A 221 -28.25 -6.04 -1.00
C ARG A 221 -29.60 -5.92 -1.66
N PHE A 222 -30.24 -7.07 -1.87
CA PHE A 222 -31.57 -7.14 -2.41
C PHE A 222 -32.59 -7.25 -1.28
N HIS A 223 -33.70 -6.51 -1.41
CA HIS A 223 -34.79 -6.48 -0.46
C HIS A 223 -36.09 -6.90 -1.18
N GLY A 224 -36.72 -7.92 -0.65
CA GLY A 224 -37.92 -8.52 -1.18
C GLY A 224 -39.07 -8.58 -0.18
N VAL A 225 -40.00 -9.49 -0.39
CA VAL A 225 -41.18 -9.72 0.47
C VAL A 225 -41.25 -11.19 0.83
N SER A 226 -41.26 -11.51 2.15
CA SER A 226 -41.45 -12.89 2.60
C SER A 226 -42.87 -13.38 2.38
N ALA A 227 -42.99 -14.66 2.05
CA ALA A 227 -44.25 -15.39 1.97
C ALA A 227 -44.01 -16.89 2.23
N HIS A 228 -45.08 -17.63 2.48
CA HIS A 228 -44.98 -19.08 2.53
C HIS A 228 -44.80 -19.64 1.10
N ALA A 229 -43.63 -20.20 0.82
CA ALA A 229 -43.25 -20.56 -0.56
C ALA A 229 -44.16 -21.57 -1.24
N ALA A 230 -44.90 -22.42 -0.50
CA ALA A 230 -45.88 -23.34 -1.05
C ALA A 230 -47.33 -22.86 -0.88
N GLY A 231 -47.65 -22.12 0.18
CA GLY A 231 -49.02 -21.75 0.51
C GLY A 231 -49.52 -20.45 -0.10
N ALA A 232 -48.60 -19.50 -0.38
CA ALA A 232 -48.93 -18.19 -0.94
C ALA A 232 -47.73 -17.58 -1.70
N PRO A 233 -47.08 -18.29 -2.64
CA PRO A 233 -45.90 -17.84 -3.33
C PRO A 233 -46.11 -16.52 -4.09
N GLU A 234 -47.32 -16.28 -4.61
CA GLU A 234 -47.67 -15.07 -5.36
C GLU A 234 -47.59 -13.78 -4.54
N LYS A 235 -47.58 -13.87 -3.20
CA LYS A 235 -47.41 -12.75 -2.28
C LYS A 235 -45.98 -12.43 -1.98
N GLY A 236 -45.04 -13.32 -2.31
CA GLY A 236 -43.63 -13.16 -2.10
C GLY A 236 -42.91 -12.41 -3.22
N ARG A 237 -41.76 -11.86 -2.91
CA ARG A 237 -40.73 -11.39 -3.86
C ARG A 237 -39.39 -11.81 -3.29
N SER A 238 -38.73 -12.76 -3.96
CA SER A 238 -37.49 -13.35 -3.46
C SER A 238 -36.31 -12.43 -3.72
N ALA A 239 -35.69 -11.98 -2.67
CA ALA A 239 -34.40 -11.23 -2.74
C ALA A 239 -33.30 -12.13 -3.31
N LEU A 240 -33.31 -13.43 -3.04
CA LEU A 240 -32.35 -14.38 -3.60
C LEU A 240 -32.46 -14.47 -5.12
N ASP A 241 -33.67 -14.46 -5.68
CA ASP A 241 -33.88 -14.47 -7.15
C ASP A 241 -33.23 -13.20 -7.76
N GLY A 242 -33.30 -12.05 -7.06
CA GLY A 242 -32.59 -10.83 -7.47
C GLY A 242 -31.10 -11.02 -7.57
N VAL A 243 -30.48 -11.67 -6.56
CA VAL A 243 -29.04 -12.00 -6.57
C VAL A 243 -28.73 -12.97 -7.72
N GLU A 244 -29.51 -14.05 -7.89
CA GLU A 244 -29.25 -15.04 -8.93
C GLU A 244 -29.35 -14.44 -10.34
N VAL A 245 -30.34 -13.59 -10.60
CA VAL A 245 -30.50 -12.89 -11.90
C VAL A 245 -29.34 -11.95 -12.15
N MET A 246 -28.87 -11.22 -11.11
CA MET A 246 -27.67 -10.38 -11.19
C MET A 246 -26.42 -11.20 -11.53
N ASP A 247 -26.24 -12.35 -10.86
CA ASP A 247 -25.08 -13.22 -11.06
C ASP A 247 -25.06 -13.81 -12.48
N VAL A 248 -26.21 -14.24 -13.01
CA VAL A 248 -26.33 -14.69 -14.40
C VAL A 248 -26.01 -13.57 -15.38
N ALA A 249 -26.56 -12.38 -15.21
CA ALA A 249 -26.29 -11.22 -16.06
C ALA A 249 -24.82 -10.84 -16.04
N THR A 250 -24.20 -10.85 -14.87
CA THR A 250 -22.76 -10.58 -14.70
C THR A 250 -21.89 -11.67 -15.34
N ASN A 251 -22.30 -12.93 -15.31
CA ASN A 251 -21.59 -14.02 -15.99
C ASN A 251 -21.62 -13.87 -17.51
N PHE A 252 -22.72 -13.41 -18.10
CA PHE A 252 -22.78 -13.06 -19.52
C PHE A 252 -21.91 -11.84 -19.86
N LEU A 253 -21.82 -10.86 -18.94
CA LEU A 253 -20.97 -9.69 -19.11
C LEU A 253 -19.49 -10.06 -19.33
N ARG A 254 -19.00 -11.19 -18.78
CA ARG A 254 -17.59 -11.63 -18.92
C ARG A 254 -17.16 -11.78 -20.38
N GLU A 255 -18.05 -12.20 -21.28
CA GLU A 255 -17.76 -12.33 -22.72
C GLU A 255 -17.48 -10.98 -23.41
N HIS A 256 -17.85 -9.87 -22.74
CA HIS A 256 -17.82 -8.52 -23.31
C HIS A 256 -16.96 -7.56 -22.49
N THR A 257 -15.93 -8.09 -21.83
CA THR A 257 -14.93 -7.32 -21.08
C THR A 257 -13.55 -7.49 -21.70
N PRO A 258 -12.65 -6.50 -21.61
CA PRO A 258 -11.27 -6.66 -22.05
C PRO A 258 -10.57 -7.84 -21.38
N ASP A 259 -9.55 -8.39 -22.08
CA ASP A 259 -8.67 -9.40 -21.51
C ASP A 259 -8.11 -8.93 -20.16
N LYS A 260 -7.68 -9.88 -19.30
CA LYS A 260 -7.19 -9.63 -17.94
C LYS A 260 -8.24 -9.12 -16.95
N THR A 261 -9.50 -8.84 -17.36
CA THR A 261 -10.60 -8.56 -16.43
C THR A 261 -10.87 -9.77 -15.54
N ARG A 262 -11.05 -9.51 -14.22
CA ARG A 262 -11.46 -10.53 -13.26
C ARG A 262 -12.67 -10.01 -12.50
N ILE A 263 -13.74 -10.82 -12.49
CA ILE A 263 -14.94 -10.56 -11.72
C ILE A 263 -15.13 -11.76 -10.77
N HIS A 264 -15.14 -11.49 -9.48
CA HIS A 264 -15.33 -12.51 -8.46
C HIS A 264 -16.55 -12.14 -7.63
N TYR A 265 -17.29 -13.12 -7.15
CA TYR A 265 -18.37 -12.85 -6.20
C TYR A 265 -18.60 -14.03 -5.26
N VAL A 266 -19.26 -13.73 -4.16
CA VAL A 266 -19.77 -14.71 -3.20
C VAL A 266 -21.11 -14.22 -2.66
N ILE A 267 -22.10 -15.11 -2.58
CA ILE A 267 -23.36 -14.83 -1.90
C ILE A 267 -23.11 -14.94 -0.39
N THR A 268 -23.29 -13.84 0.32
CA THR A 268 -23.03 -13.75 1.77
C THR A 268 -24.29 -13.92 2.61
N ALA A 269 -25.49 -13.73 2.00
CA ALA A 269 -26.78 -14.04 2.58
C ALA A 269 -27.76 -14.44 1.46
N GLY A 270 -28.55 -15.49 1.65
CA GLY A 270 -29.49 -16.00 0.65
C GLY A 270 -30.77 -16.59 1.24
N GLY A 271 -31.08 -16.31 2.51
CA GLY A 271 -32.25 -16.88 3.21
C GLY A 271 -31.86 -17.95 4.22
N THR A 272 -32.85 -18.51 4.94
CA THR A 272 -32.60 -19.43 6.05
C THR A 272 -33.33 -20.76 5.90
N ALA A 273 -34.48 -20.79 5.23
CA ALA A 273 -35.28 -22.02 5.03
C ALA A 273 -36.01 -21.98 3.68
N PRO A 274 -36.06 -23.11 2.92
CA PRO A 274 -36.59 -23.13 1.56
C PRO A 274 -38.11 -22.95 1.46
N ASN A 275 -38.86 -23.11 2.55
CA ASN A 275 -40.30 -22.87 2.61
C ASN A 275 -40.68 -21.42 2.96
N VAL A 276 -39.65 -20.51 3.12
CA VAL A 276 -39.83 -19.08 3.37
C VAL A 276 -39.19 -18.32 2.23
N VAL A 277 -39.96 -17.52 1.48
CA VAL A 277 -39.42 -16.64 0.43
C VAL A 277 -38.46 -15.63 1.08
N PRO A 278 -37.18 -15.56 0.67
CA PRO A 278 -36.21 -14.66 1.28
C PRO A 278 -36.55 -13.19 1.02
N ASN A 279 -36.68 -12.40 2.08
CA ASN A 279 -36.88 -10.95 1.97
C ASN A 279 -35.56 -10.14 1.99
N PHE A 280 -34.43 -10.81 2.21
CA PHE A 280 -33.09 -10.22 2.17
C PHE A 280 -32.10 -11.22 1.57
N ALA A 281 -31.25 -10.71 0.66
CA ALA A 281 -30.09 -11.44 0.16
C ALA A 281 -28.95 -10.45 -0.12
N GLU A 282 -27.71 -10.88 0.06
CA GLU A 282 -26.51 -10.07 -0.18
C GLU A 282 -25.50 -10.86 -1.01
N VAL A 283 -24.93 -10.21 -2.02
CA VAL A 283 -23.81 -10.72 -2.81
C VAL A 283 -22.65 -9.71 -2.78
N TYR A 284 -21.42 -10.21 -2.61
CA TYR A 284 -20.21 -9.41 -2.52
C TYR A 284 -19.35 -9.63 -3.76
N TYR A 285 -19.08 -8.53 -4.49
CA TYR A 285 -18.37 -8.50 -5.76
C TYR A 285 -17.00 -7.85 -5.68
N TYR A 286 -16.06 -8.36 -6.49
CA TYR A 286 -14.78 -7.73 -6.84
C TYR A 286 -14.66 -7.63 -8.35
N VAL A 287 -14.28 -6.46 -8.86
CA VAL A 287 -13.91 -6.24 -10.27
C VAL A 287 -12.48 -5.76 -10.32
N ARG A 288 -11.62 -6.46 -11.08
CA ARG A 288 -10.19 -6.15 -11.20
C ARG A 288 -9.73 -6.07 -12.64
N HIS A 289 -8.81 -5.15 -12.94
CA HIS A 289 -8.10 -5.04 -14.20
C HIS A 289 -6.83 -4.19 -14.01
N PRO A 290 -5.72 -4.37 -14.79
CA PRO A 290 -4.55 -3.48 -14.72
C PRO A 290 -4.87 -2.03 -15.07
N ASP A 291 -5.84 -1.77 -15.96
CA ASP A 291 -6.30 -0.42 -16.31
C ASP A 291 -7.47 0.01 -15.40
N PRO A 292 -7.31 1.08 -14.60
CA PRO A 292 -8.37 1.62 -13.75
C PRO A 292 -9.63 2.08 -14.50
N ALA A 293 -9.48 2.52 -15.76
CA ALA A 293 -10.62 2.95 -16.58
C ALA A 293 -11.54 1.76 -16.92
N VAL A 294 -10.93 0.60 -17.23
CA VAL A 294 -11.66 -0.65 -17.46
C VAL A 294 -12.41 -1.09 -16.20
N VAL A 295 -11.76 -1.01 -15.02
CA VAL A 295 -12.43 -1.36 -13.75
C VAL A 295 -13.68 -0.51 -13.54
N LYS A 296 -13.59 0.81 -13.76
CA LYS A 296 -14.72 1.74 -13.62
C LYS A 296 -15.85 1.44 -14.60
N ASP A 297 -15.52 1.15 -15.88
CA ASP A 297 -16.52 0.78 -16.89
C ASP A 297 -17.23 -0.52 -16.51
N VAL A 298 -16.46 -1.59 -16.25
CA VAL A 298 -17.03 -2.89 -15.90
C VAL A 298 -17.85 -2.82 -14.61
N TRP A 299 -17.38 -2.09 -13.60
CA TRP A 299 -18.14 -1.89 -12.36
C TRP A 299 -19.49 -1.22 -12.61
N SER A 300 -19.52 -0.15 -13.42
CA SER A 300 -20.76 0.52 -13.82
C SER A 300 -21.75 -0.43 -14.50
N ARG A 301 -21.25 -1.42 -15.27
CA ARG A 301 -22.08 -2.43 -15.93
C ARG A 301 -22.58 -3.49 -14.95
N VAL A 302 -21.80 -3.86 -13.93
CA VAL A 302 -22.24 -4.72 -12.81
C VAL A 302 -23.34 -4.03 -12.00
N GLU A 303 -23.23 -2.73 -11.74
CA GLU A 303 -24.30 -1.94 -11.09
C GLU A 303 -25.61 -1.98 -11.88
N LYS A 304 -25.54 -1.82 -13.22
CA LYS A 304 -26.72 -1.91 -14.08
C LYS A 304 -27.33 -3.32 -14.11
N ALA A 305 -26.49 -4.36 -13.98
CA ALA A 305 -26.99 -5.73 -13.86
C ALA A 305 -27.81 -5.91 -12.56
N ALA A 306 -27.35 -5.33 -11.46
CA ALA A 306 -28.09 -5.33 -10.18
C ALA A 306 -29.44 -4.59 -10.29
N GLU A 307 -29.44 -3.39 -10.91
CA GLU A 307 -30.67 -2.60 -11.13
C GLU A 307 -31.68 -3.37 -12.03
N GLY A 308 -31.19 -3.98 -13.12
CA GLY A 308 -31.99 -4.78 -14.00
C GLY A 308 -32.56 -6.04 -13.33
N ALA A 309 -31.76 -6.69 -12.47
CA ALA A 309 -32.19 -7.84 -11.69
C ALA A 309 -33.30 -7.48 -10.68
N ALA A 310 -33.14 -6.35 -9.97
CA ALA A 310 -34.16 -5.87 -9.05
C ALA A 310 -35.48 -5.57 -9.76
N LEU A 311 -35.43 -4.92 -10.93
CA LEU A 311 -36.61 -4.66 -11.74
C LEU A 311 -37.30 -5.96 -12.21
N ALA A 312 -36.52 -6.94 -12.68
CA ALA A 312 -37.03 -8.20 -13.19
C ALA A 312 -37.72 -9.05 -12.12
N THR A 313 -37.24 -9.01 -10.88
CA THR A 313 -37.72 -9.81 -9.74
C THR A 313 -38.74 -9.09 -8.85
N GLY A 314 -39.03 -7.80 -9.12
CA GLY A 314 -39.89 -6.98 -8.31
C GLY A 314 -39.37 -6.73 -6.90
N THR A 315 -38.06 -6.71 -6.77
CA THR A 315 -37.30 -6.37 -5.53
C THR A 315 -36.70 -4.97 -5.59
N THR A 316 -36.06 -4.51 -4.51
CA THR A 316 -35.22 -3.33 -4.54
C THR A 316 -33.76 -3.72 -4.24
N VAL A 317 -32.81 -2.92 -4.69
CA VAL A 317 -31.39 -3.15 -4.44
C VAL A 317 -30.71 -1.88 -3.92
N ASP A 318 -29.88 -2.00 -2.89
CA ASP A 318 -28.90 -1.01 -2.49
C ASP A 318 -27.47 -1.55 -2.67
N LYS A 319 -26.52 -0.64 -2.74
CA LYS A 319 -25.11 -0.99 -2.89
C LYS A 319 -24.22 -0.28 -1.88
N GLU A 320 -23.16 -0.96 -1.48
CA GLU A 320 -22.08 -0.39 -0.67
C GLU A 320 -20.74 -0.69 -1.34
N ILE A 321 -19.99 0.35 -1.71
CA ILE A 321 -18.59 0.17 -2.11
C ILE A 321 -17.77 -0.10 -0.86
N THR A 322 -17.11 -1.25 -0.79
CA THR A 322 -16.31 -1.66 0.37
C THR A 322 -14.83 -1.32 0.22
N GLY A 323 -14.32 -1.26 -1.00
CA GLY A 323 -12.95 -0.90 -1.31
C GLY A 323 -12.80 -0.43 -2.76
N GLY A 324 -11.73 0.30 -3.03
CA GLY A 324 -11.44 0.75 -4.39
C GLY A 324 -10.04 1.33 -4.46
N VAL A 325 -9.17 0.70 -5.27
CA VAL A 325 -7.77 1.10 -5.44
C VAL A 325 -7.39 1.14 -6.92
N TYR A 326 -6.53 2.07 -7.27
CA TYR A 326 -5.93 2.14 -8.60
C TYR A 326 -4.96 0.96 -8.84
N ALA A 327 -4.46 0.82 -10.07
CA ALA A 327 -3.28 0.00 -10.35
C ALA A 327 -2.00 0.77 -9.99
N LEU A 328 -0.97 0.11 -9.49
CA LEU A 328 0.31 0.76 -9.22
C LEU A 328 0.88 1.33 -10.53
N LEU A 329 1.28 2.59 -10.50
CA LEU A 329 1.90 3.27 -11.64
C LEU A 329 3.42 3.26 -11.44
N PRO A 330 4.18 2.45 -12.22
CA PRO A 330 5.62 2.32 -12.06
C PRO A 330 6.36 3.63 -12.35
N ASN A 331 7.49 3.86 -11.66
CA ASN A 331 8.43 4.94 -11.94
C ASN A 331 9.83 4.36 -12.17
N ASP A 332 10.27 4.28 -13.44
CA ASP A 332 11.56 3.70 -13.83
C ASP A 332 12.74 4.53 -13.32
N THR A 333 12.60 5.86 -13.33
CA THR A 333 13.62 6.79 -12.83
C THR A 333 14.00 6.48 -11.38
N LEU A 334 13.01 6.35 -10.51
CA LEU A 334 13.23 5.99 -9.10
C LEU A 334 13.62 4.52 -8.93
N GLY A 335 13.05 3.63 -9.74
CA GLY A 335 13.34 2.20 -9.73
C GLY A 335 14.80 1.88 -9.94
N ARG A 336 15.46 2.56 -10.89
CA ARG A 336 16.90 2.42 -11.14
C ARG A 336 17.76 2.87 -9.97
N VAL A 337 17.36 3.93 -9.26
CA VAL A 337 18.06 4.38 -8.05
C VAL A 337 17.91 3.35 -6.93
N MET A 338 16.70 2.84 -6.74
CA MET A 338 16.40 1.81 -5.75
C MET A 338 17.18 0.51 -6.03
N ASP A 339 17.22 0.04 -7.29
CA ASP A 339 17.95 -1.16 -7.71
C ASP A 339 19.46 -1.00 -7.47
N ALA A 340 20.03 0.15 -7.83
CA ALA A 340 21.45 0.41 -7.60
C ALA A 340 21.81 0.34 -6.11
N ASN A 341 20.95 0.88 -5.24
CA ASN A 341 21.15 0.83 -3.79
C ASN A 341 20.90 -0.58 -3.23
N LEU A 342 19.89 -1.31 -3.70
CA LEU A 342 19.67 -2.70 -3.32
C LEU A 342 20.87 -3.59 -3.70
N ARG A 343 21.45 -3.41 -4.90
CA ARG A 343 22.67 -4.13 -5.31
C ARG A 343 23.88 -3.75 -4.46
N LYS A 344 23.98 -2.51 -4.02
CA LYS A 344 25.03 -2.08 -3.09
C LYS A 344 24.89 -2.72 -1.71
N VAL A 345 23.66 -2.84 -1.20
CA VAL A 345 23.37 -3.55 0.07
C VAL A 345 23.58 -5.06 -0.11
N GLY A 346 23.14 -5.60 -1.24
CA GLY A 346 23.29 -7.02 -1.60
C GLY A 346 22.17 -7.91 -1.08
N GLY A 347 22.33 -9.21 -1.31
CA GLY A 347 21.42 -10.24 -0.80
C GLY A 347 21.66 -10.56 0.67
N ILE A 348 20.92 -11.53 1.19
CA ILE A 348 20.89 -11.90 2.61
C ILE A 348 21.61 -13.21 2.82
N THR A 349 22.45 -13.29 3.85
CA THR A 349 23.11 -14.55 4.28
C THR A 349 22.44 -15.06 5.54
N TRP A 350 21.94 -16.28 5.47
CA TRP A 350 21.32 -16.98 6.59
C TRP A 350 22.35 -17.83 7.36
N THR A 351 22.16 -17.92 8.67
CA THR A 351 22.95 -18.83 9.52
C THR A 351 22.56 -20.30 9.27
N PRO A 352 23.33 -21.28 9.74
CA PRO A 352 22.93 -22.69 9.64
C PRO A 352 21.55 -22.99 10.24
N GLU A 353 21.20 -22.34 11.36
CA GLU A 353 19.90 -22.47 12.05
C GLU A 353 18.76 -21.91 11.21
N GLU A 354 18.97 -20.74 10.57
CA GLU A 354 18.00 -20.13 9.65
C GLU A 354 17.82 -20.97 8.39
N VAL A 355 18.89 -21.56 7.87
CA VAL A 355 18.82 -22.53 6.77
C VAL A 355 18.02 -23.76 7.17
N ALA A 356 18.22 -24.29 8.39
CA ALA A 356 17.45 -25.42 8.90
C ALA A 356 15.97 -25.08 9.05
N PHE A 357 15.65 -23.90 9.58
CA PHE A 357 14.29 -23.36 9.67
C PHE A 357 13.64 -23.28 8.28
N ALA A 358 14.31 -22.66 7.31
CA ALA A 358 13.80 -22.50 5.94
C ALA A 358 13.57 -23.87 5.26
N LYS A 359 14.51 -24.79 5.37
CA LYS A 359 14.36 -26.17 4.84
C LYS A 359 13.17 -26.88 5.47
N LYS A 360 12.94 -26.70 6.77
CA LYS A 360 11.77 -27.28 7.45
C LYS A 360 10.46 -26.73 6.91
N ILE A 361 10.37 -25.40 6.70
CA ILE A 361 9.19 -24.81 6.05
C ILE A 361 9.03 -25.35 4.62
N GLN A 362 10.10 -25.46 3.83
CA GLN A 362 10.04 -25.97 2.46
C GLN A 362 9.51 -27.40 2.35
N THR A 363 9.57 -28.20 3.40
CA THR A 363 8.92 -29.54 3.40
C THR A 363 7.39 -29.47 3.26
N SER A 364 6.79 -28.31 3.50
CA SER A 364 5.34 -28.06 3.33
C SER A 364 4.97 -27.44 1.99
N LEU A 365 5.95 -27.15 1.13
CA LEU A 365 5.77 -26.47 -0.15
C LEU A 365 5.92 -27.46 -1.33
N VAL A 366 5.28 -27.12 -2.46
CA VAL A 366 5.40 -27.90 -3.69
C VAL A 366 6.48 -27.27 -4.57
N ASN A 367 7.52 -28.03 -4.89
CA ASN A 367 8.63 -27.63 -5.75
C ASN A 367 9.23 -26.24 -5.39
N PRO A 368 9.61 -25.97 -4.12
CA PRO A 368 10.15 -24.69 -3.75
C PRO A 368 11.48 -24.42 -4.47
N PRO A 369 11.76 -23.16 -4.82
CA PRO A 369 13.07 -22.79 -5.36
C PRO A 369 14.17 -22.96 -4.30
N SER A 370 15.45 -22.93 -4.75
CA SER A 370 16.57 -22.98 -3.82
C SER A 370 16.52 -21.84 -2.82
N ILE A 371 16.85 -22.13 -1.54
CA ILE A 371 17.02 -21.10 -0.50
C ILE A 371 18.16 -20.12 -0.83
N ASP A 372 19.10 -20.49 -1.70
CA ASP A 372 20.22 -19.62 -2.09
C ASP A 372 19.78 -18.41 -2.93
N THR A 373 18.56 -18.40 -3.45
CA THR A 373 17.99 -17.23 -4.16
C THR A 373 17.97 -15.98 -3.29
N VAL A 374 17.89 -16.10 -1.95
CA VAL A 374 17.93 -14.95 -1.04
C VAL A 374 19.28 -14.22 -1.00
N LYS A 375 20.36 -14.89 -1.47
CA LYS A 375 21.71 -14.31 -1.52
C LYS A 375 21.92 -13.36 -2.70
N THR A 376 20.99 -13.33 -3.64
CA THR A 376 21.10 -12.56 -4.89
C THR A 376 20.04 -11.49 -4.97
N VAL A 377 20.29 -10.49 -5.81
CA VAL A 377 19.31 -9.47 -6.21
C VAL A 377 18.87 -9.79 -7.64
N GLU A 378 17.56 -9.87 -7.86
CA GLU A 378 16.98 -10.14 -9.16
C GLU A 378 17.37 -9.09 -10.21
N PRO A 379 17.39 -9.46 -11.51
CA PRO A 379 17.56 -8.49 -12.58
C PRO A 379 16.49 -7.41 -12.57
N TYR A 380 16.91 -6.16 -12.66
CA TYR A 380 15.98 -5.03 -12.72
C TYR A 380 15.19 -5.05 -14.03
N LYS A 381 13.89 -4.79 -13.93
CA LYS A 381 13.00 -4.59 -15.09
C LYS A 381 11.78 -3.73 -14.67
N VAL A 382 11.09 -3.20 -15.67
CA VAL A 382 9.77 -2.59 -15.52
C VAL A 382 8.75 -3.46 -16.23
N GLU A 383 7.74 -3.92 -15.50
CA GLU A 383 6.67 -4.79 -16.01
C GLU A 383 5.37 -3.99 -16.15
N LEU A 384 5.02 -3.65 -17.39
CA LEU A 384 3.84 -2.83 -17.68
C LEU A 384 2.58 -3.65 -17.96
N GLU A 385 2.72 -4.96 -18.19
CA GLU A 385 1.57 -5.78 -18.56
C GLU A 385 0.67 -6.18 -17.38
N GLY A 386 1.06 -5.84 -16.17
CA GLY A 386 0.26 -6.02 -14.96
C GLY A 386 -0.05 -7.47 -14.60
N GLY A 387 -0.19 -7.74 -13.32
CA GLY A 387 -0.52 -9.05 -12.76
C GLY A 387 -0.39 -9.03 -11.24
N GLY A 388 -0.73 -10.15 -10.62
CA GLY A 388 -0.58 -10.29 -9.17
C GLY A 388 -1.73 -9.67 -8.36
N GLY A 389 -1.40 -9.16 -7.17
CA GLY A 389 -2.36 -8.59 -6.23
C GLY A 389 -2.74 -7.15 -6.51
N SER A 390 -3.52 -6.59 -5.62
CA SER A 390 -3.80 -5.17 -5.51
C SER A 390 -3.13 -4.63 -4.26
N THR A 391 -2.79 -3.35 -4.23
CA THR A 391 -2.34 -2.63 -3.04
C THR A 391 -2.86 -1.20 -3.08
N ASP A 392 -3.11 -0.61 -1.93
CA ASP A 392 -3.53 0.79 -1.85
C ASP A 392 -2.36 1.80 -1.96
N VAL A 393 -1.09 1.33 -1.94
CA VAL A 393 0.08 2.12 -2.37
C VAL A 393 -0.10 2.66 -3.79
N SER A 394 -0.86 1.95 -4.61
CA SER A 394 -1.16 2.34 -5.98
C SER A 394 -1.79 3.72 -6.08
N ASP A 395 -2.72 4.09 -5.20
CA ASP A 395 -3.36 5.40 -5.24
C ASP A 395 -2.34 6.54 -5.03
N ILE A 396 -1.35 6.34 -4.15
CA ILE A 396 -0.24 7.28 -3.96
C ILE A 396 0.56 7.44 -5.25
N SER A 397 0.80 6.35 -5.98
CA SER A 397 1.62 6.37 -7.21
C SER A 397 1.04 7.22 -8.34
N TRP A 398 -0.24 7.56 -8.30
CA TRP A 398 -0.89 8.45 -9.27
C TRP A 398 -0.79 9.93 -8.92
N VAL A 399 -0.41 10.26 -7.70
CA VAL A 399 -0.30 11.65 -7.23
C VAL A 399 1.13 12.09 -6.96
N THR A 400 2.02 11.15 -6.59
CA THR A 400 3.45 11.41 -6.37
C THR A 400 4.30 10.28 -6.95
N PRO A 401 5.51 10.56 -7.48
CA PRO A 401 6.41 9.50 -7.94
C PRO A 401 6.68 8.51 -6.82
N THR A 402 6.36 7.24 -7.03
CA THR A 402 6.43 6.20 -6.00
C THR A 402 7.30 5.05 -6.47
N VAL A 403 8.12 4.52 -5.58
CA VAL A 403 9.01 3.39 -5.85
C VAL A 403 9.05 2.43 -4.67
N GLY A 404 9.06 1.13 -4.98
CA GLY A 404 9.17 0.07 -4.00
C GLY A 404 10.27 -0.94 -4.28
N LEU A 405 10.58 -1.76 -3.26
CA LEU A 405 11.41 -2.95 -3.38
C LEU A 405 10.81 -4.10 -2.57
N GLY A 406 11.17 -5.32 -2.93
CA GLY A 406 10.99 -6.50 -2.10
C GLY A 406 12.31 -6.95 -1.50
N THR A 407 12.29 -7.44 -0.26
CA THR A 407 13.45 -8.12 0.34
C THR A 407 13.06 -9.48 0.89
N ALA A 408 14.01 -10.43 0.86
CA ALA A 408 13.78 -11.80 1.30
C ALA A 408 13.56 -11.88 2.82
N THR A 409 12.33 -11.73 3.23
CA THR A 409 11.83 -11.88 4.62
C THR A 409 11.12 -13.21 4.83
N PHE A 410 10.76 -13.87 3.73
CA PHE A 410 10.06 -15.14 3.72
C PHE A 410 10.91 -16.25 3.11
N VAL A 411 10.51 -17.48 3.35
CA VAL A 411 11.18 -18.64 2.78
C VAL A 411 10.83 -18.77 1.29
N PRO A 412 11.82 -18.93 0.39
CA PRO A 412 11.57 -19.06 -1.03
C PRO A 412 10.55 -20.16 -1.37
N GLY A 413 9.53 -19.78 -2.15
CA GLY A 413 8.41 -20.64 -2.54
C GLY A 413 7.19 -20.54 -1.63
N SER A 414 7.26 -19.87 -0.47
CA SER A 414 6.06 -19.66 0.36
C SER A 414 5.10 -18.66 -0.33
N ALA A 415 3.81 -18.96 -0.26
CA ALA A 415 2.77 -18.11 -0.81
C ALA A 415 2.46 -16.94 0.12
N GLY A 416 2.04 -15.81 -0.43
CA GLY A 416 1.45 -14.71 0.34
C GLY A 416 0.27 -15.19 1.20
N HIS A 417 0.03 -14.52 2.35
CA HIS A 417 -1.08 -14.84 3.27
C HIS A 417 -1.09 -16.28 3.76
N SER A 418 0.08 -16.82 4.09
CA SER A 418 0.24 -18.19 4.56
C SER A 418 0.82 -18.27 5.99
N TRP A 419 0.60 -19.41 6.67
CA TRP A 419 1.20 -19.67 7.97
C TRP A 419 2.74 -19.66 7.91
N GLN A 420 3.32 -20.08 6.79
CA GLN A 420 4.77 -20.07 6.54
C GLN A 420 5.33 -18.64 6.63
N ASN A 421 4.61 -17.69 6.04
CA ASN A 421 5.00 -16.28 6.08
C ASN A 421 4.83 -15.68 7.47
N VAL A 422 3.77 -16.04 8.22
CA VAL A 422 3.62 -15.60 9.62
C VAL A 422 4.78 -16.10 10.48
N ALA A 423 5.17 -17.37 10.33
CA ALA A 423 6.30 -17.95 11.06
C ALA A 423 7.62 -17.27 10.69
N ALA A 424 7.87 -17.03 9.40
CA ALA A 424 9.07 -16.34 8.94
C ALA A 424 9.13 -14.88 9.41
N ALA A 425 8.00 -14.15 9.36
CA ALA A 425 7.90 -12.77 9.83
C ALA A 425 8.15 -12.61 11.34
N GLY A 426 7.91 -13.65 12.14
CA GLY A 426 8.22 -13.72 13.58
C GLY A 426 9.64 -14.22 13.89
N SER A 427 10.48 -14.47 12.88
CA SER A 427 11.80 -15.07 13.03
C SER A 427 12.94 -14.13 12.67
N SER A 428 14.19 -14.57 12.91
CA SER A 428 15.39 -13.82 12.50
C SER A 428 15.53 -13.66 10.97
N ILE A 429 14.95 -14.58 10.18
CA ILE A 429 14.89 -14.47 8.71
C ILE A 429 14.14 -13.20 8.33
N GLY A 430 12.95 -12.99 8.88
CA GLY A 430 12.16 -11.77 8.63
C GLY A 430 12.92 -10.51 9.02
N VAL A 431 13.51 -10.49 10.22
CA VAL A 431 14.28 -9.34 10.72
C VAL A 431 15.47 -9.00 9.82
N LYS A 432 16.22 -9.99 9.33
CA LYS A 432 17.33 -9.72 8.39
C LYS A 432 16.87 -9.07 7.10
N GLY A 433 15.75 -9.56 6.54
CA GLY A 433 15.13 -8.94 5.38
C GLY A 433 14.67 -7.50 5.64
N ALA A 434 14.07 -7.25 6.80
CA ALA A 434 13.65 -5.93 7.23
C ALA A 434 14.83 -4.94 7.34
N VAL A 435 15.95 -5.35 7.95
CA VAL A 435 17.17 -4.53 8.03
C VAL A 435 17.75 -4.25 6.64
N ASN A 436 17.70 -5.24 5.72
CA ASN A 436 18.13 -5.06 4.33
C ASN A 436 17.28 -4.02 3.60
N ALA A 437 15.95 -4.06 3.80
CA ALA A 437 15.02 -3.06 3.27
C ALA A 437 15.31 -1.67 3.86
N ALA A 438 15.49 -1.56 5.17
CA ALA A 438 15.80 -0.29 5.83
C ALA A 438 17.08 0.36 5.28
N LYS A 439 18.14 -0.42 5.04
CA LYS A 439 19.39 0.04 4.41
C LYS A 439 19.12 0.59 3.01
N THR A 440 18.38 -0.13 2.19
CA THR A 440 18.10 0.27 0.80
C THR A 440 17.23 1.52 0.75
N LEU A 441 16.19 1.61 1.58
CA LEU A 441 15.34 2.80 1.69
C LEU A 441 16.13 4.03 2.14
N ALA A 442 16.99 3.90 3.17
CA ALA A 442 17.79 5.00 3.68
C ALA A 442 18.79 5.52 2.63
N LEU A 443 19.47 4.63 1.91
CA LEU A 443 20.37 5.02 0.81
C LEU A 443 19.61 5.71 -0.32
N THR A 444 18.45 5.18 -0.70
CA THR A 444 17.63 5.76 -1.78
C THR A 444 17.11 7.13 -1.38
N GLY A 445 16.61 7.30 -0.16
CA GLY A 445 16.19 8.59 0.36
C GLY A 445 17.33 9.61 0.36
N ALA A 446 18.54 9.19 0.75
CA ALA A 446 19.72 10.05 0.72
C ALA A 446 20.06 10.52 -0.70
N ASP A 447 20.03 9.62 -1.69
CA ASP A 447 20.27 9.99 -3.10
C ASP A 447 19.22 10.99 -3.61
N LEU A 448 17.95 10.87 -3.19
CA LEU A 448 16.87 11.82 -3.58
C LEU A 448 17.07 13.20 -2.93
N PHE A 449 17.45 13.25 -1.66
CA PHE A 449 17.77 14.53 -0.99
C PHE A 449 18.99 15.21 -1.60
N ALA A 450 20.04 14.46 -1.94
CA ALA A 450 21.27 14.98 -2.48
C ALA A 450 21.17 15.38 -3.95
N ASN A 451 20.22 14.81 -4.72
CA ASN A 451 20.09 15.04 -6.15
C ASN A 451 18.65 15.39 -6.57
N PRO A 452 18.26 16.67 -6.50
CA PRO A 452 16.92 17.13 -6.90
C PRO A 452 16.56 16.83 -8.37
N ASP A 453 17.54 16.62 -9.26
CA ASP A 453 17.28 16.29 -10.67
C ASP A 453 16.66 14.91 -10.84
N ILE A 454 16.97 13.95 -9.94
CA ILE A 454 16.29 12.66 -9.92
C ILE A 454 14.79 12.85 -9.67
N VAL A 455 14.45 13.64 -8.65
CA VAL A 455 13.06 13.93 -8.28
C VAL A 455 12.33 14.65 -9.41
N LYS A 456 12.98 15.62 -10.05
CA LYS A 456 12.43 16.33 -11.22
C LYS A 456 12.13 15.39 -12.39
N LYS A 457 13.06 14.48 -12.71
CA LYS A 457 12.87 13.47 -13.75
C LYS A 457 11.74 12.49 -13.40
N ALA A 458 11.67 12.04 -12.15
CA ALA A 458 10.62 11.15 -11.68
C ALA A 458 9.22 11.79 -11.77
N LYS A 459 9.12 13.09 -11.45
CA LYS A 459 7.86 13.85 -11.64
C LYS A 459 7.47 14.01 -13.11
N ALA A 460 8.44 14.22 -13.99
CA ALA A 460 8.20 14.28 -15.43
C ALA A 460 7.67 12.94 -15.95
N GLU A 461 8.29 11.84 -15.55
CA GLU A 461 7.84 10.48 -15.89
C GLU A 461 6.43 10.18 -15.35
N LEU A 462 6.13 10.54 -14.10
CA LEU A 462 4.78 10.39 -13.55
C LEU A 462 3.75 11.14 -14.42
N ASN A 463 4.02 12.40 -14.78
CA ASN A 463 3.10 13.20 -15.58
C ASN A 463 2.90 12.62 -16.99
N GLU A 464 3.94 12.08 -17.60
CA GLU A 464 3.86 11.38 -18.88
C GLU A 464 2.98 10.12 -18.77
N ARG A 465 3.25 9.26 -17.78
CA ARG A 465 2.55 7.97 -17.61
C ARG A 465 1.07 8.11 -17.28
N ARG A 466 0.73 9.05 -16.38
CA ARG A 466 -0.68 9.27 -15.99
C ARG A 466 -1.48 10.11 -16.98
N GLY A 467 -0.79 10.76 -17.91
CA GLY A 467 -1.36 11.67 -18.88
C GLY A 467 -1.60 13.09 -18.34
N PRO A 468 -1.60 14.12 -19.24
CA PRO A 468 -1.62 15.54 -18.85
C PRO A 468 -2.93 15.99 -18.20
N ASN A 469 -4.04 15.30 -18.48
CA ASN A 469 -5.39 15.67 -18.01
C ASN A 469 -5.86 14.83 -16.83
N PHE A 470 -4.96 14.06 -16.21
CA PHE A 470 -5.33 13.22 -15.09
C PHE A 470 -5.69 14.07 -13.86
N THR A 471 -6.84 13.76 -13.28
CA THR A 471 -7.27 14.26 -11.97
C THR A 471 -7.61 13.06 -11.10
N TYR A 472 -6.97 12.97 -9.95
CA TYR A 472 -7.23 11.88 -9.03
C TYR A 472 -8.65 11.97 -8.47
N LYS A 473 -9.35 10.83 -8.49
CA LYS A 473 -10.64 10.64 -7.85
C LYS A 473 -10.69 9.24 -7.26
N ALA A 474 -10.83 9.15 -5.93
CA ALA A 474 -10.87 7.89 -5.22
C ALA A 474 -11.95 6.96 -5.79
N MET A 475 -11.61 5.70 -6.05
CA MET A 475 -12.56 4.73 -6.58
C MET A 475 -13.62 4.31 -5.57
N LEU A 476 -13.32 4.42 -4.27
CA LEU A 476 -14.26 4.16 -3.18
C LEU A 476 -15.24 5.33 -2.90
N GLY A 477 -15.14 6.43 -3.69
CA GLY A 477 -16.01 7.61 -3.54
C GLY A 477 -15.73 8.41 -2.26
N ASP A 478 -16.78 9.04 -1.72
CA ASP A 478 -16.69 9.97 -0.59
C ASP A 478 -16.97 9.29 0.78
N ARG A 479 -17.13 7.96 0.81
CA ARG A 479 -17.39 7.23 2.06
C ARG A 479 -16.29 7.47 3.10
N PRO A 480 -16.62 7.50 4.40
CA PRO A 480 -15.62 7.48 5.48
C PRO A 480 -14.94 6.10 5.55
N PRO A 481 -13.76 6.01 6.22
CA PRO A 481 -13.14 4.72 6.52
C PRO A 481 -14.09 3.80 7.30
N ALA A 482 -14.17 2.53 6.89
CA ALA A 482 -15.00 1.52 7.56
C ALA A 482 -14.23 0.96 8.77
N LEU A 483 -14.17 1.72 9.87
CA LEU A 483 -13.32 1.44 11.03
C LEU A 483 -13.61 0.10 11.73
N ASP A 484 -14.72 -0.54 11.42
CA ASP A 484 -15.19 -1.80 12.01
C ASP A 484 -15.23 -2.99 11.04
N TYR A 485 -14.72 -2.83 9.80
CA TYR A 485 -14.79 -3.87 8.76
C TYR A 485 -14.15 -5.22 9.17
N ARG A 486 -13.24 -5.22 10.13
CA ARG A 486 -12.56 -6.41 10.69
C ARG A 486 -13.02 -6.76 12.12
N LYS A 487 -13.91 -5.99 12.71
CA LYS A 487 -14.49 -6.38 13.99
C LYS A 487 -15.39 -7.62 13.80
N PRO A 488 -15.35 -8.58 14.73
CA PRO A 488 -16.31 -9.69 14.68
C PRO A 488 -17.73 -9.12 14.63
N ALA A 489 -18.57 -9.65 13.75
CA ALA A 489 -19.99 -9.30 13.77
C ALA A 489 -20.55 -9.60 15.17
N VAL A 490 -21.10 -8.60 15.82
CA VAL A 490 -21.87 -8.82 17.06
C VAL A 490 -23.03 -9.73 16.67
N ALA A 491 -23.07 -10.92 17.22
CA ALA A 491 -24.20 -11.83 16.98
C ALA A 491 -25.48 -11.06 17.33
N ALA A 492 -26.31 -10.81 16.31
CA ALA A 492 -27.65 -10.29 16.55
C ALA A 492 -28.41 -11.34 17.37
N HIS A 493 -28.68 -11.02 18.63
CA HIS A 493 -29.52 -11.83 19.53
C HIS A 493 -30.98 -11.75 19.15
#